data_c3bb05d40e482b54d3518e98b328f5d7
#
_entry.id   c3bb05d40e482b54d3518e98b328f5d7
#
_cell.length_a   1.000
_cell.length_b   1.000
_cell.length_c   1.000
_cell.angle_alpha   90.00
_cell.angle_beta   90.00
_cell.angle_gamma   90.00
#
_symmetry.space_group_name_H-M   'P 1'
#
loop_
_entity.id
_entity.type
_entity.pdbx_description
1 polymer ?
#
loop_
_entity_poly.entity_id
_entity_poly.type
_entity_poly.pdbx_seq_one_letter_code
_entity_poly.pdbx_strand_id
1 'polypeptide(L)'
;MTVDRVKLAARRDKLSFSEQWDWWDWVAPEDEEMAKVIEGLTEEFPEMQYFLRKIPEVHSNYLSVRYMNGTDPVIFGSLLYAVKNEKESTRKDNQMFFYVDQKSLVTINLDDNTRGIMNTGERSAMLHQCDTARDGMFVLFRAILHYYHVGMDQFEMHLRELERKMESRNARTLMDQILEARFELLYWSNLFIPYSELMAAAREAYLDDIEDSRFFKQLQHRIERMERLFQHYEKEIDTLISIDNATSGVRGNEIMKTLTIVTSVCTPATAAGAIWGMNFENLPLIDKTWGVVLVIGLILASMASMYVWMMMKGWTGDLLKLKPTQRPADDPGKRGNSVRKG
;
A
#
# COMPACT_ATOMS: atom_id res chain seq x y z
N MET A 1 24.41 13.95 25.04
CA MET A 1 25.00 14.62 23.89
C MET A 1 23.88 15.34 23.17
N THR A 2 23.68 16.61 23.49
CA THR A 2 22.72 17.52 22.87
C THR A 2 23.24 17.85 21.48
N VAL A 3 22.54 17.35 20.45
CA VAL A 3 22.81 17.76 19.07
C VAL A 3 22.31 19.21 18.96
N ASP A 4 23.24 20.14 18.81
CA ASP A 4 22.94 21.52 18.45
C ASP A 4 22.12 21.52 17.16
N ARG A 5 20.82 21.79 17.27
CA ARG A 5 19.97 22.14 16.13
C ARG A 5 20.47 23.49 15.62
N VAL A 6 21.20 23.45 14.51
CA VAL A 6 21.47 24.67 13.74
C VAL A 6 20.11 25.23 13.37
N LYS A 7 19.72 26.37 13.98
CA LYS A 7 18.52 27.11 13.61
C LYS A 7 18.70 27.56 12.16
N LEU A 8 17.99 26.89 11.24
CA LEU A 8 17.89 27.38 9.86
C LEU A 8 17.04 28.66 9.91
N ALA A 9 17.63 29.77 9.55
CA ALA A 9 16.89 31.04 9.38
C ALA A 9 15.95 30.93 8.17
N ALA A 10 14.84 31.68 8.20
CA ALA A 10 13.94 31.77 7.05
C ALA A 10 14.72 32.15 5.79
N ARG A 11 14.62 31.32 4.76
CA ARG A 11 15.32 31.51 3.49
C ARG A 11 14.32 31.88 2.41
N ARG A 12 14.69 32.83 1.58
CA ARG A 12 13.93 33.27 0.40
C ARG A 12 14.81 33.13 -0.84
N ASP A 13 14.32 32.40 -1.82
CA ASP A 13 14.94 32.31 -3.15
C ASP A 13 13.92 32.78 -4.21
N LYS A 14 14.37 33.63 -5.12
CA LYS A 14 13.58 34.04 -6.30
C LYS A 14 14.28 33.59 -7.56
N LEU A 15 13.56 32.90 -8.41
CA LEU A 15 13.99 32.47 -9.73
C LEU A 15 13.06 33.09 -10.79
N SER A 16 13.63 33.83 -11.75
CA SER A 16 12.87 34.43 -12.85
C SER A 16 13.09 33.66 -14.15
N PHE A 17 12.03 33.38 -14.87
CA PHE A 17 12.04 32.61 -16.10
C PHE A 17 11.52 33.42 -17.29
N SER A 18 12.38 33.59 -18.30
CA SER A 18 12.06 34.23 -19.59
C SER A 18 11.41 35.62 -19.48
N GLU A 19 11.61 36.33 -18.38
CA GLU A 19 10.95 37.62 -18.03
C GLU A 19 9.41 37.55 -18.04
N GLN A 20 8.84 36.34 -18.05
CA GLN A 20 7.40 36.14 -18.13
C GLN A 20 6.78 35.72 -16.81
N TRP A 21 7.50 34.94 -16.01
CA TRP A 21 7.01 34.49 -14.72
C TRP A 21 8.15 34.28 -13.72
N ASP A 22 7.79 34.32 -12.42
CA ASP A 22 8.70 34.17 -11.29
C ASP A 22 8.32 32.98 -10.42
N TRP A 23 9.30 32.27 -9.91
CA TRP A 23 9.13 31.29 -8.84
C TRP A 23 9.76 31.81 -7.55
N TRP A 24 8.95 31.91 -6.52
CA TRP A 24 9.33 32.32 -5.17
C TRP A 24 9.29 31.12 -4.25
N ASP A 25 10.44 30.75 -3.68
CA ASP A 25 10.55 29.61 -2.78
C ASP A 25 10.97 30.07 -1.39
N TRP A 26 10.12 29.79 -0.41
CA TRP A 26 10.30 30.18 0.97
C TRP A 26 10.46 28.95 1.85
N VAL A 27 11.34 29.04 2.88
CA VAL A 27 11.53 28.02 3.89
C VAL A 27 11.26 28.63 5.25
N ALA A 28 10.31 28.06 5.99
CA ALA A 28 9.93 28.45 7.33
C ALA A 28 9.79 27.19 8.20
N PRO A 29 10.88 26.67 8.79
CA PRO A 29 10.87 25.43 9.53
C PRO A 29 10.17 25.49 10.89
N GLU A 30 10.02 26.69 11.47
CA GLU A 30 9.37 26.94 12.76
C GLU A 30 8.17 27.90 12.62
N ASP A 31 7.20 27.82 13.54
CA ASP A 31 5.96 28.62 13.49
C ASP A 31 6.24 30.13 13.55
N GLU A 32 7.25 30.55 14.33
CA GLU A 32 7.65 31.97 14.40
C GLU A 32 8.21 32.50 13.08
N GLU A 33 8.92 31.64 12.34
CA GLU A 33 9.45 31.97 11.01
C GLU A 33 8.34 31.95 9.95
N MET A 34 7.37 31.06 10.09
CA MET A 34 6.17 31.03 9.25
C MET A 34 5.38 32.34 9.37
N ALA A 35 5.22 32.89 10.59
CA ALA A 35 4.55 34.17 10.78
C ALA A 35 5.26 35.33 10.04
N LYS A 36 6.61 35.37 10.06
CA LYS A 36 7.40 36.35 9.31
C LYS A 36 7.30 36.17 7.79
N VAL A 37 7.27 34.93 7.33
CA VAL A 37 7.07 34.63 5.90
C VAL A 37 5.69 35.09 5.45
N ILE A 38 4.65 34.84 6.23
CA ILE A 38 3.27 35.29 5.95
C ILE A 38 3.20 36.81 5.90
N GLU A 39 3.84 37.51 6.83
CA GLU A 39 3.89 38.99 6.85
C GLU A 39 4.57 39.51 5.57
N GLY A 40 5.78 39.00 5.25
CA GLY A 40 6.51 39.43 4.05
C GLY A 40 5.78 39.11 2.75
N LEU A 41 5.12 37.96 2.64
CA LEU A 41 4.29 37.60 1.47
C LEU A 41 3.03 38.49 1.39
N THR A 42 2.44 38.87 2.51
CA THR A 42 1.26 39.75 2.52
C THR A 42 1.59 41.17 2.02
N GLU A 43 2.79 41.66 2.31
CA GLU A 43 3.27 42.97 1.79
C GLU A 43 3.56 42.90 0.28
N GLU A 44 4.16 41.82 -0.20
CA GLU A 44 4.58 41.65 -1.60
C GLU A 44 3.45 41.21 -2.53
N PHE A 45 2.51 40.38 -2.00
CA PHE A 45 1.36 39.81 -2.72
C PHE A 45 0.07 40.05 -1.92
N PRO A 46 -0.50 41.25 -1.90
CA PRO A 46 -1.72 41.52 -1.16
C PRO A 46 -2.91 40.63 -1.56
N GLU A 47 -2.96 40.19 -2.80
CA GLU A 47 -3.96 39.26 -3.35
C GLU A 47 -3.91 37.86 -2.70
N MET A 48 -2.76 37.44 -2.16
CA MET A 48 -2.61 36.16 -1.46
C MET A 48 -3.15 36.18 -0.03
N GLN A 49 -3.56 37.35 0.52
CA GLN A 49 -3.93 37.50 1.92
C GLN A 49 -4.93 36.44 2.42
N TYR A 50 -5.90 36.07 1.60
CA TYR A 50 -6.88 35.04 1.97
C TYR A 50 -6.25 33.66 2.16
N PHE A 51 -5.31 33.29 1.29
CA PHE A 51 -4.56 32.02 1.39
C PHE A 51 -3.64 32.05 2.60
N LEU A 52 -2.86 33.12 2.76
CA LEU A 52 -1.86 33.25 3.81
C LEU A 52 -2.48 33.17 5.22
N ARG A 53 -3.67 33.72 5.41
CA ARG A 53 -4.41 33.60 6.68
C ARG A 53 -4.82 32.18 7.03
N LYS A 54 -4.96 31.29 6.05
CA LYS A 54 -5.35 29.90 6.28
C LYS A 54 -4.17 28.99 6.61
N ILE A 55 -2.95 29.35 6.25
CA ILE A 55 -1.76 28.48 6.44
C ILE A 55 -1.64 27.95 7.87
N PRO A 56 -1.78 28.78 8.95
CA PRO A 56 -1.65 28.28 10.32
C PRO A 56 -2.73 27.26 10.75
N GLU A 57 -3.87 27.23 10.05
CA GLU A 57 -5.02 26.40 10.39
C GLU A 57 -5.04 25.09 9.60
N VAL A 58 -4.22 24.97 8.55
CA VAL A 58 -4.24 23.84 7.62
C VAL A 58 -3.15 22.84 7.98
N HIS A 59 -3.57 21.68 8.47
CA HIS A 59 -2.68 20.54 8.80
C HIS A 59 -2.90 19.32 7.88
N SER A 60 -3.63 19.50 6.78
CA SER A 60 -3.96 18.44 5.83
C SER A 60 -3.83 18.94 4.39
N ASN A 61 -4.04 18.04 3.44
CA ASN A 61 -4.18 18.45 2.05
C ASN A 61 -5.33 19.43 1.91
N TYR A 62 -5.09 20.53 1.22
CA TYR A 62 -6.07 21.57 0.95
C TYR A 62 -5.82 22.14 -0.44
N LEU A 63 -6.89 22.30 -1.22
CA LEU A 63 -6.82 22.88 -2.56
C LEU A 63 -8.00 23.82 -2.77
N SER A 64 -7.77 24.95 -3.41
CA SER A 64 -8.81 25.93 -3.74
C SER A 64 -8.50 26.63 -5.04
N VAL A 65 -9.52 26.83 -5.84
CA VAL A 65 -9.51 27.71 -7.04
C VAL A 65 -10.25 28.98 -6.70
N ARG A 66 -9.72 30.12 -7.12
CA ARG A 66 -10.37 31.42 -7.03
C ARG A 66 -10.14 32.21 -8.29
N TYR A 67 -11.04 33.14 -8.56
CA TYR A 67 -10.93 34.07 -9.68
C TYR A 67 -10.69 35.47 -9.14
N MET A 68 -9.51 36.02 -9.45
CA MET A 68 -9.18 37.41 -9.14
C MET A 68 -9.76 38.32 -10.21
N ASN A 69 -10.25 39.48 -9.80
CA ASN A 69 -10.90 40.46 -10.73
C ASN A 69 -11.98 39.84 -11.63
N GLY A 70 -12.53 38.68 -11.25
CA GLY A 70 -13.62 38.00 -11.95
C GLY A 70 -13.20 37.11 -13.12
N THR A 71 -11.92 37.14 -13.56
CA THR A 71 -11.45 36.42 -14.74
C THR A 71 -10.15 35.64 -14.52
N ASP A 72 -9.24 36.15 -13.70
CA ASP A 72 -7.90 35.56 -13.55
C ASP A 72 -7.92 34.43 -12.53
N PRO A 73 -7.74 33.18 -12.95
CA PRO A 73 -7.76 32.04 -12.03
C PRO A 73 -6.48 31.97 -11.21
N VAL A 74 -6.66 31.62 -9.94
CA VAL A 74 -5.59 31.38 -8.99
C VAL A 74 -5.82 30.03 -8.34
N ILE A 75 -4.80 29.19 -8.29
CA ILE A 75 -4.83 27.90 -7.57
C ILE A 75 -3.88 28.01 -6.38
N PHE A 76 -4.35 27.63 -5.22
CA PHE A 76 -3.51 27.58 -4.03
C PHE A 76 -3.93 26.45 -3.11
N GLY A 77 -3.00 25.98 -2.30
CA GLY A 77 -3.28 24.89 -1.40
C GLY A 77 -2.08 24.42 -0.60
N SER A 78 -2.27 23.28 0.04
CA SER A 78 -1.20 22.55 0.70
C SER A 78 -1.16 21.10 0.22
N LEU A 79 0.04 20.57 0.08
CA LEU A 79 0.32 19.19 -0.29
C LEU A 79 1.13 18.51 0.80
N LEU A 80 0.57 17.42 1.35
CA LEU A 80 1.30 16.47 2.18
C LEU A 80 1.88 15.37 1.30
N TYR A 81 3.17 15.08 1.43
CA TYR A 81 3.85 13.99 0.75
C TYR A 81 4.97 13.41 1.61
N ALA A 82 5.23 12.13 1.44
CA ALA A 82 6.25 11.44 2.19
C ALA A 82 7.64 11.72 1.62
N VAL A 83 8.56 12.18 2.45
CA VAL A 83 9.97 12.37 2.14
C VAL A 83 10.79 11.33 2.90
N LYS A 84 11.72 10.66 2.22
CA LYS A 84 12.64 9.75 2.88
C LYS A 84 13.68 10.55 3.66
N ASN A 85 13.74 10.35 4.97
CA ASN A 85 14.84 10.87 5.75
C ASN A 85 16.09 9.99 5.54
N GLU A 86 17.06 10.47 4.76
CA GLU A 86 18.29 9.72 4.45
C GLU A 86 19.11 9.33 5.69
N LYS A 87 18.99 10.11 6.78
CA LYS A 87 19.76 9.88 8.01
C LYS A 87 19.17 8.83 8.93
N GLU A 88 17.83 8.68 8.94
CA GLU A 88 17.13 7.85 9.92
C GLU A 88 16.43 6.63 9.29
N SER A 89 16.47 6.48 7.96
CA SER A 89 15.72 5.45 7.22
C SER A 89 14.20 5.45 7.49
N THR A 90 13.70 6.54 8.10
CA THR A 90 12.28 6.74 8.43
C THR A 90 11.62 7.64 7.39
N ARG A 91 10.32 7.41 7.16
CA ARG A 91 9.50 8.31 6.36
C ARG A 91 9.08 9.50 7.23
N LYS A 92 9.15 10.70 6.67
CA LYS A 92 8.63 11.91 7.29
C LYS A 92 7.65 12.55 6.32
N ASP A 93 6.47 12.89 6.81
CA ASP A 93 5.53 13.67 6.03
C ASP A 93 6.02 15.11 5.95
N ASN A 94 6.08 15.64 4.74
CA ASN A 94 6.39 17.03 4.46
C ASN A 94 5.13 17.75 3.99
N GLN A 95 4.84 18.91 4.57
CA GLN A 95 3.74 19.76 4.14
C GLN A 95 4.31 20.96 3.40
N MET A 96 4.01 21.06 2.12
CA MET A 96 4.34 22.20 1.27
C MET A 96 3.07 23.01 1.02
N PHE A 97 3.14 24.32 1.15
CA PHE A 97 2.10 25.24 0.68
C PHE A 97 2.48 25.80 -0.67
N PHE A 98 1.50 26.02 -1.52
CA PHE A 98 1.74 26.60 -2.84
C PHE A 98 0.61 27.55 -3.25
N TYR A 99 0.98 28.49 -4.09
CA TYR A 99 0.10 29.47 -4.72
C TYR A 99 0.58 29.67 -6.17
N VAL A 100 -0.34 29.71 -7.11
CA VAL A 100 -0.01 29.97 -8.52
C VAL A 100 -1.06 30.86 -9.15
N ASP A 101 -0.59 31.90 -9.79
CA ASP A 101 -1.35 32.76 -10.70
C ASP A 101 -0.73 32.73 -12.10
N GLN A 102 -1.02 33.70 -12.95
CA GLN A 102 -0.48 33.75 -14.32
C GLN A 102 1.03 33.94 -14.38
N LYS A 103 1.61 34.72 -13.43
CA LYS A 103 3.00 35.18 -13.45
C LYS A 103 3.83 34.65 -12.31
N SER A 104 3.20 34.21 -11.23
CA SER A 104 3.88 33.87 -9.99
C SER A 104 3.56 32.46 -9.55
N LEU A 105 4.60 31.69 -9.27
CA LEU A 105 4.53 30.44 -8.51
C LEU A 105 5.19 30.72 -7.16
N VAL A 106 4.47 30.49 -6.07
CA VAL A 106 5.02 30.62 -4.72
C VAL A 106 4.95 29.26 -4.04
N THR A 107 6.07 28.83 -3.46
CA THR A 107 6.15 27.62 -2.63
C THR A 107 6.66 27.96 -1.24
N ILE A 108 6.10 27.31 -0.22
CA ILE A 108 6.55 27.43 1.17
C ILE A 108 6.79 26.03 1.69
N ASN A 109 7.98 25.80 2.27
CA ASN A 109 8.41 24.51 2.82
C ASN A 109 8.50 23.37 1.78
N LEU A 110 8.91 23.71 0.55
CA LEU A 110 9.36 22.70 -0.39
C LEU A 110 10.58 21.97 0.22
N ASP A 111 10.65 20.65 0.10
CA ASP A 111 11.79 19.89 0.60
C ASP A 111 13.09 20.13 -0.21
N ASP A 112 14.23 19.98 0.46
CA ASP A 112 15.54 20.27 -0.14
C ASP A 112 15.90 19.39 -1.32
N ASN A 113 15.46 18.12 -1.31
CA ASN A 113 15.74 17.19 -2.40
C ASN A 113 14.98 17.58 -3.66
N THR A 114 13.66 17.87 -3.54
CA THR A 114 12.86 18.37 -4.68
C THR A 114 13.44 19.69 -5.18
N ARG A 115 13.82 20.60 -4.30
CA ARG A 115 14.49 21.86 -4.67
C ARG A 115 15.78 21.61 -5.45
N GLY A 116 16.62 20.68 -5.00
CA GLY A 116 17.82 20.26 -5.70
C GLY A 116 17.52 19.69 -7.09
N ILE A 117 16.52 18.82 -7.19
CA ILE A 117 16.07 18.23 -8.48
C ILE A 117 15.57 19.31 -9.44
N MET A 118 14.81 20.31 -8.96
CA MET A 118 14.28 21.41 -9.77
C MET A 118 15.36 22.34 -10.29
N ASN A 119 16.45 22.50 -9.55
CA ASN A 119 17.55 23.40 -9.91
C ASN A 119 18.63 22.73 -10.78
N THR A 120 18.53 21.44 -11.07
CA THR A 120 19.54 20.69 -11.81
C THR A 120 18.99 19.94 -13.01
N GLY A 121 19.84 19.75 -14.02
CA GLY A 121 19.63 18.85 -15.15
C GLY A 121 18.37 19.10 -15.96
N GLU A 122 17.62 18.03 -16.24
CA GLU A 122 16.45 18.03 -17.13
C GLU A 122 15.32 18.93 -16.58
N ARG A 123 15.11 18.97 -15.27
CA ARG A 123 14.01 19.73 -14.63
C ARG A 123 14.23 21.24 -14.76
N SER A 124 15.45 21.70 -14.50
CA SER A 124 15.81 23.09 -14.71
C SER A 124 15.62 23.50 -16.17
N ALA A 125 16.06 22.66 -17.13
CA ALA A 125 15.83 22.91 -18.55
C ALA A 125 14.33 22.97 -18.91
N MET A 126 13.48 22.15 -18.26
CA MET A 126 12.04 22.19 -18.46
C MET A 126 11.42 23.48 -17.92
N LEU A 127 11.84 23.98 -16.74
CA LEU A 127 11.37 25.26 -16.19
C LEU A 127 11.65 26.42 -17.13
N HIS A 128 12.83 26.44 -17.76
CA HIS A 128 13.19 27.46 -18.75
C HIS A 128 12.36 27.39 -20.06
N GLN A 129 11.64 26.29 -20.25
CA GLN A 129 10.72 26.11 -21.39
C GLN A 129 9.26 26.37 -21.02
N CYS A 130 8.98 26.71 -19.77
CA CYS A 130 7.65 27.09 -19.31
C CYS A 130 7.38 28.57 -19.63
N ASP A 131 6.28 28.82 -20.32
CA ASP A 131 5.86 30.18 -20.65
C ASP A 131 5.05 30.85 -19.53
N THR A 132 4.55 30.06 -18.57
CA THR A 132 3.70 30.52 -17.48
C THR A 132 4.06 29.87 -16.15
N ALA A 133 3.75 30.54 -15.04
CA ALA A 133 3.88 29.98 -13.69
C ALA A 133 3.06 28.70 -13.50
N ARG A 134 1.90 28.60 -14.16
CA ARG A 134 1.06 27.41 -14.24
C ARG A 134 1.84 26.18 -14.76
N ASP A 135 2.56 26.35 -15.85
CA ASP A 135 3.39 25.28 -16.42
C ASP A 135 4.53 24.88 -15.48
N GLY A 136 5.14 25.87 -14.83
CA GLY A 136 6.14 25.65 -13.76
C GLY A 136 5.59 24.82 -12.60
N MET A 137 4.35 25.07 -12.19
CA MET A 137 3.65 24.27 -11.18
C MET A 137 3.53 22.80 -11.61
N PHE A 138 3.15 22.51 -12.87
CA PHE A 138 3.05 21.13 -13.35
C PHE A 138 4.39 20.41 -13.37
N VAL A 139 5.47 21.12 -13.71
CA VAL A 139 6.84 20.58 -13.64
C VAL A 139 7.23 20.27 -12.18
N LEU A 140 6.90 21.14 -11.22
CA LEU A 140 7.14 20.94 -9.80
C LEU A 140 6.39 19.72 -9.26
N PHE A 141 5.07 19.63 -9.49
CA PHE A 141 4.29 18.49 -9.02
C PHE A 141 4.75 17.17 -9.65
N ARG A 142 5.19 17.21 -10.93
CA ARG A 142 5.82 16.05 -11.56
C ARG A 142 7.15 15.66 -10.90
N ALA A 143 7.90 16.60 -10.34
CA ALA A 143 9.12 16.29 -9.59
C ALA A 143 8.81 15.61 -8.26
N ILE A 144 7.81 16.11 -7.51
CA ILE A 144 7.38 15.51 -6.23
C ILE A 144 6.84 14.09 -6.42
N LEU A 145 6.21 13.76 -7.56
CA LEU A 145 5.78 12.39 -7.88
C LEU A 145 6.93 11.36 -7.88
N HIS A 146 8.18 11.79 -7.89
CA HIS A 146 9.31 10.88 -7.74
C HIS A 146 9.25 10.09 -6.43
N TYR A 147 8.83 10.72 -5.32
CA TYR A 147 8.71 10.03 -4.03
C TYR A 147 7.71 8.87 -4.06
N TYR A 148 6.60 9.05 -4.79
CA TYR A 148 5.61 7.99 -4.95
C TYR A 148 6.15 6.83 -5.77
N HIS A 149 6.95 7.09 -6.82
CA HIS A 149 7.59 6.01 -7.57
C HIS A 149 8.56 5.23 -6.69
N VAL A 150 9.43 5.91 -5.95
CA VAL A 150 10.37 5.23 -5.04
C VAL A 150 9.63 4.45 -3.95
N GLY A 151 8.54 5.00 -3.42
CA GLY A 151 7.70 4.31 -2.44
C GLY A 151 7.05 3.06 -3.02
N MET A 152 6.53 3.14 -4.24
CA MET A 152 5.91 2.00 -4.92
C MET A 152 6.90 0.93 -5.34
N ASP A 153 8.12 1.29 -5.75
CA ASP A 153 9.17 0.32 -6.04
C ASP A 153 9.55 -0.50 -4.77
N GLN A 154 9.61 0.16 -3.61
CA GLN A 154 9.85 -0.52 -2.33
C GLN A 154 8.66 -1.40 -1.93
N PHE A 155 7.45 -0.91 -2.11
CA PHE A 155 6.23 -1.65 -1.87
C PHE A 155 6.13 -2.91 -2.73
N GLU A 156 6.46 -2.82 -4.02
CA GLU A 156 6.49 -3.96 -4.94
C GLU A 156 7.45 -5.04 -4.48
N MET A 157 8.66 -4.66 -4.02
CA MET A 157 9.61 -5.63 -3.46
C MET A 157 9.06 -6.34 -2.22
N HIS A 158 8.38 -5.61 -1.34
CA HIS A 158 7.73 -6.16 -0.16
C HIS A 158 6.62 -7.15 -0.56
N LEU A 159 5.76 -6.77 -1.50
CA LEU A 159 4.67 -7.61 -1.97
C LEU A 159 5.16 -8.92 -2.61
N ARG A 160 6.19 -8.87 -3.44
CA ARG A 160 6.85 -10.06 -4.03
C ARG A 160 7.44 -10.99 -2.96
N GLU A 161 7.94 -10.43 -1.84
CA GLU A 161 8.42 -11.26 -0.73
C GLU A 161 7.26 -11.98 -0.04
N LEU A 162 6.10 -11.32 0.15
CA LEU A 162 4.89 -11.93 0.68
C LEU A 162 4.38 -13.07 -0.21
N GLU A 163 4.38 -12.88 -1.51
CA GLU A 163 4.02 -13.94 -2.49
C GLU A 163 4.91 -15.17 -2.33
N ARG A 164 6.23 -15.00 -2.28
CA ARG A 164 7.17 -16.12 -2.08
C ARG A 164 6.94 -16.84 -0.74
N LYS A 165 6.67 -16.10 0.33
CA LYS A 165 6.34 -16.68 1.64
C LYS A 165 5.06 -17.51 1.56
N MET A 166 4.05 -17.04 0.83
CA MET A 166 2.80 -17.76 0.60
C MET A 166 3.02 -19.06 -0.17
N GLU A 167 3.82 -19.04 -1.24
CA GLU A 167 4.17 -20.25 -2.01
C GLU A 167 4.90 -21.29 -1.15
N SER A 168 5.75 -20.86 -0.22
CA SER A 168 6.54 -21.75 0.65
C SER A 168 5.74 -22.36 1.81
N ARG A 169 4.44 -22.03 1.96
CA ARG A 169 3.54 -22.49 3.05
C ARG A 169 3.99 -22.18 4.48
N ASN A 170 4.86 -21.21 4.68
CA ASN A 170 5.39 -20.85 6.01
C ASN A 170 4.51 -19.77 6.67
N ALA A 171 3.25 -20.07 6.96
CA ALA A 171 2.15 -19.14 6.91
C ALA A 171 1.45 -18.81 8.24
N ARG A 172 2.08 -18.93 9.41
CA ARG A 172 1.37 -18.57 10.68
C ARG A 172 1.19 -17.08 10.93
N THR A 173 2.01 -16.22 10.30
CA THR A 173 1.98 -14.76 10.46
C THR A 173 1.75 -14.04 9.13
N LEU A 174 1.35 -14.76 8.08
CA LEU A 174 1.30 -14.19 6.74
C LEU A 174 0.13 -13.22 6.58
N MET A 175 -1.03 -13.53 7.16
CA MET A 175 -2.20 -12.66 7.09
C MET A 175 -1.92 -11.28 7.71
N ASP A 176 -1.22 -11.23 8.85
CA ASP A 176 -0.87 -9.96 9.50
C ASP A 176 0.05 -9.13 8.58
N GLN A 177 1.02 -9.76 7.91
CA GLN A 177 1.90 -9.10 6.96
C GLN A 177 1.17 -8.61 5.69
N ILE A 178 0.18 -9.37 5.20
CA ILE A 178 -0.66 -8.94 4.08
C ILE A 178 -1.52 -7.73 4.46
N LEU A 179 -2.07 -7.71 5.68
CA LEU A 179 -2.82 -6.56 6.19
C LEU A 179 -1.92 -5.34 6.38
N GLU A 180 -0.69 -5.52 6.85
CA GLU A 180 0.30 -4.44 6.94
C GLU A 180 0.60 -3.85 5.56
N ALA A 181 0.83 -4.69 4.55
CA ALA A 181 1.00 -4.24 3.17
C ALA A 181 -0.25 -3.51 2.64
N ARG A 182 -1.47 -3.96 3.00
CA ARG A 182 -2.71 -3.26 2.63
C ARG A 182 -2.78 -1.86 3.24
N PHE A 183 -2.42 -1.71 4.52
CA PHE A 183 -2.37 -0.39 5.17
C PHE A 183 -1.27 0.50 4.58
N GLU A 184 -0.13 -0.06 4.21
CA GLU A 184 0.92 0.68 3.52
C GLU A 184 0.45 1.20 2.15
N LEU A 185 -0.24 0.37 1.36
CA LEU A 185 -0.80 0.79 0.08
C LEU A 185 -1.88 1.87 0.27
N LEU A 186 -2.73 1.73 1.27
CA LEU A 186 -3.76 2.72 1.61
C LEU A 186 -3.13 4.07 2.01
N TYR A 187 -2.05 4.06 2.78
CA TYR A 187 -1.30 5.26 3.13
C TYR A 187 -0.80 5.98 1.86
N TRP A 188 -0.15 5.28 0.94
CA TRP A 188 0.34 5.85 -0.31
C TRP A 188 -0.79 6.35 -1.21
N SER A 189 -1.87 5.61 -1.31
CA SER A 189 -3.06 6.00 -2.09
C SER A 189 -3.70 7.28 -1.54
N ASN A 190 -3.84 7.39 -0.22
CA ASN A 190 -4.38 8.59 0.42
C ASN A 190 -3.50 9.84 0.20
N LEU A 191 -2.18 9.68 0.27
CA LEU A 191 -1.25 10.77 -0.04
C LEU A 191 -1.30 11.18 -1.52
N PHE A 192 -1.76 10.30 -2.40
CA PHE A 192 -1.84 10.54 -3.84
C PHE A 192 -3.12 11.26 -4.27
N ILE A 193 -4.21 11.21 -3.50
CA ILE A 193 -5.51 11.85 -3.80
C ILE A 193 -5.36 13.32 -4.24
N PRO A 194 -4.53 14.17 -3.60
CA PRO A 194 -4.38 15.57 -3.97
C PRO A 194 -3.93 15.81 -5.41
N TYR A 195 -3.31 14.83 -6.05
CA TYR A 195 -2.90 14.95 -7.45
C TYR A 195 -4.09 14.90 -8.41
N SER A 196 -5.06 14.02 -8.15
CA SER A 196 -6.30 13.97 -8.92
C SER A 196 -7.14 15.23 -8.70
N GLU A 197 -7.18 15.74 -7.46
CA GLU A 197 -7.80 17.03 -7.10
C GLU A 197 -7.11 18.20 -7.81
N LEU A 198 -5.77 18.23 -7.87
CA LEU A 198 -5.03 19.25 -8.58
C LEU A 198 -5.35 19.27 -10.08
N MET A 199 -5.48 18.09 -10.69
CA MET A 199 -5.84 18.01 -12.12
C MET A 199 -7.26 18.52 -12.37
N ALA A 200 -8.20 18.22 -11.49
CA ALA A 200 -9.57 18.72 -11.57
C ALA A 200 -9.60 20.24 -11.37
N ALA A 201 -8.90 20.76 -10.36
CA ALA A 201 -8.81 22.20 -10.08
C ALA A 201 -8.13 22.97 -11.24
N ALA A 202 -7.13 22.38 -11.85
CA ALA A 202 -6.47 22.99 -13.00
C ALA A 202 -7.39 23.08 -14.23
N ARG A 203 -8.21 22.04 -14.47
CA ARG A 203 -9.24 22.09 -15.53
C ARG A 203 -10.34 23.09 -15.22
N GLU A 204 -10.77 23.18 -13.97
CA GLU A 204 -11.74 24.19 -13.52
C GLU A 204 -11.20 25.60 -13.74
N ALA A 205 -9.94 25.85 -13.34
CA ALA A 205 -9.32 27.17 -13.37
C ALA A 205 -9.05 27.67 -14.80
N TYR A 206 -8.54 26.81 -15.68
CA TYR A 206 -8.01 27.21 -16.98
C TYR A 206 -8.83 26.74 -18.18
N LEU A 207 -9.89 25.94 -17.94
CA LEU A 207 -10.81 25.44 -18.96
C LEU A 207 -10.06 24.82 -20.16
N ASP A 208 -10.46 25.18 -21.39
CA ASP A 208 -9.91 24.59 -22.61
C ASP A 208 -8.43 24.93 -22.85
N ASP A 209 -7.94 26.07 -22.34
CA ASP A 209 -6.55 26.51 -22.52
C ASP A 209 -5.51 25.58 -21.91
N ILE A 210 -5.92 24.76 -20.92
CA ILE A 210 -5.01 23.85 -20.23
C ILE A 210 -4.67 22.61 -21.08
N GLU A 211 -5.62 22.17 -21.90
CA GLU A 211 -5.45 20.97 -22.72
C GLU A 211 -4.37 21.14 -23.80
N ASP A 212 -3.94 22.37 -24.11
CA ASP A 212 -2.84 22.65 -25.03
C ASP A 212 -1.46 22.61 -24.35
N SER A 213 -1.41 22.70 -22.99
CA SER A 213 -0.15 22.62 -22.26
C SER A 213 0.43 21.20 -22.29
N ARG A 214 1.65 21.08 -22.86
CA ARG A 214 2.41 19.82 -22.85
C ARG A 214 2.77 19.37 -21.43
N PHE A 215 3.01 20.32 -20.51
CA PHE A 215 3.41 20.02 -19.14
C PHE A 215 2.24 19.46 -18.34
N PHE A 216 1.02 19.97 -18.57
CA PHE A 216 -0.21 19.43 -18.04
C PHE A 216 -0.42 17.97 -18.52
N LYS A 217 -0.37 17.72 -19.83
CA LYS A 217 -0.51 16.37 -20.41
C LYS A 217 0.54 15.40 -19.86
N GLN A 218 1.78 15.83 -19.72
CA GLN A 218 2.83 14.99 -19.14
C GLN A 218 2.58 14.64 -17.67
N LEU A 219 2.09 15.59 -16.87
CA LEU A 219 1.71 15.34 -15.48
C LEU A 219 0.50 14.39 -15.43
N GLN A 220 -0.54 14.65 -16.23
CA GLN A 220 -1.73 13.81 -16.34
C GLN A 220 -1.38 12.35 -16.64
N HIS A 221 -0.60 12.09 -17.69
CA HIS A 221 -0.21 10.73 -18.03
C HIS A 221 0.60 10.04 -16.93
N ARG A 222 1.36 10.81 -16.15
CA ARG A 222 2.10 10.25 -15.03
C ARG A 222 1.18 9.90 -13.86
N ILE A 223 0.19 10.74 -13.59
CA ILE A 223 -0.86 10.49 -12.59
C ILE A 223 -1.67 9.25 -12.96
N GLU A 224 -2.20 9.18 -14.18
CA GLU A 224 -2.98 8.03 -14.67
C GLU A 224 -2.20 6.71 -14.59
N ARG A 225 -0.89 6.76 -14.87
CA ARG A 225 -0.04 5.57 -14.73
C ARG A 225 0.11 5.14 -13.28
N MET A 226 0.23 6.10 -12.36
CA MET A 226 0.34 5.82 -10.92
C MET A 226 -0.98 5.26 -10.38
N GLU A 227 -2.13 5.81 -10.76
CA GLU A 227 -3.46 5.30 -10.39
C GLU A 227 -3.66 3.85 -10.81
N ARG A 228 -3.25 3.51 -12.05
CA ARG A 228 -3.29 2.12 -12.54
C ARG A 228 -2.39 1.20 -11.72
N LEU A 229 -1.25 1.69 -11.24
CA LEU A 229 -0.33 0.94 -10.41
C LEU A 229 -0.95 0.65 -9.02
N PHE A 230 -1.56 1.65 -8.38
CA PHE A 230 -2.30 1.46 -7.13
C PHE A 230 -3.42 0.42 -7.28
N GLN A 231 -4.23 0.53 -8.33
CA GLN A 231 -5.30 -0.44 -8.60
C GLN A 231 -4.78 -1.86 -8.86
N HIS A 232 -3.61 -1.98 -9.48
CA HIS A 232 -2.95 -3.26 -9.70
C HIS A 232 -2.56 -3.91 -8.38
N TYR A 233 -1.85 -3.19 -7.52
CA TYR A 233 -1.41 -3.72 -6.23
C TYR A 233 -2.58 -3.99 -5.28
N GLU A 234 -3.64 -3.20 -5.32
CA GLU A 234 -4.86 -3.47 -4.55
C GLU A 234 -5.46 -4.84 -4.92
N LYS A 235 -5.60 -5.13 -6.23
CA LYS A 235 -6.09 -6.42 -6.71
C LYS A 235 -5.16 -7.58 -6.36
N GLU A 236 -3.86 -7.35 -6.37
CA GLU A 236 -2.85 -8.33 -6.00
C GLU A 236 -2.97 -8.69 -4.51
N ILE A 237 -3.08 -7.70 -3.61
CA ILE A 237 -3.33 -7.92 -2.18
C ILE A 237 -4.66 -8.67 -1.96
N ASP A 238 -5.74 -8.29 -2.62
CA ASP A 238 -7.03 -8.99 -2.52
C ASP A 238 -6.92 -10.44 -2.97
N THR A 239 -6.11 -10.72 -3.96
CA THR A 239 -5.80 -12.08 -4.41
C THR A 239 -5.06 -12.87 -3.33
N LEU A 240 -4.04 -12.27 -2.69
CA LEU A 240 -3.29 -12.90 -1.60
C LEU A 240 -4.21 -13.21 -0.40
N ILE A 241 -5.08 -12.28 -0.02
CA ILE A 241 -6.09 -12.48 1.04
C ILE A 241 -7.02 -13.66 0.68
N SER A 242 -7.47 -13.72 -0.57
CA SER A 242 -8.36 -14.78 -1.04
C SER A 242 -7.69 -16.16 -1.01
N ILE A 243 -6.42 -16.24 -1.38
CA ILE A 243 -5.61 -17.48 -1.33
C ILE A 243 -5.41 -17.92 0.12
N ASP A 244 -5.09 -17.00 1.03
CA ASP A 244 -4.90 -17.32 2.46
C ASP A 244 -6.20 -17.84 3.08
N ASN A 245 -7.32 -17.17 2.81
CA ASN A 245 -8.65 -17.61 3.26
C ASN A 245 -9.01 -19.00 2.74
N ALA A 246 -8.77 -19.26 1.45
CA ALA A 246 -9.01 -20.57 0.84
C ALA A 246 -8.13 -21.67 1.50
N THR A 247 -6.86 -21.36 1.71
CA THR A 247 -5.91 -22.29 2.36
C THR A 247 -6.30 -22.57 3.81
N SER A 248 -6.70 -21.54 4.56
CA SER A 248 -7.17 -21.67 5.94
C SER A 248 -8.48 -22.45 6.01
N GLY A 249 -9.39 -22.27 5.06
CA GLY A 249 -10.61 -23.06 4.92
C GLY A 249 -10.34 -24.54 4.68
N VAL A 250 -9.38 -24.86 3.81
CA VAL A 250 -8.95 -26.25 3.56
C VAL A 250 -8.38 -26.87 4.84
N ARG A 251 -7.49 -26.17 5.56
CA ARG A 251 -6.93 -26.65 6.84
C ARG A 251 -8.00 -26.88 7.90
N GLY A 252 -8.94 -25.92 8.03
CA GLY A 252 -10.08 -26.07 8.95
C GLY A 252 -10.91 -27.33 8.63
N ASN A 253 -11.18 -27.57 7.37
CA ASN A 253 -11.90 -28.76 6.92
C ASN A 253 -11.13 -30.07 7.17
N GLU A 254 -9.80 -30.08 7.02
CA GLU A 254 -8.94 -31.22 7.37
C GLU A 254 -8.97 -31.51 8.88
N ILE A 255 -8.94 -30.49 9.73
CA ILE A 255 -9.05 -30.64 11.19
C ILE A 255 -10.42 -31.22 11.55
N MET A 256 -11.52 -30.68 10.99
CA MET A 256 -12.86 -31.20 11.24
C MET A 256 -13.02 -32.64 10.76
N LYS A 257 -12.47 -32.99 9.59
CA LYS A 257 -12.40 -34.36 9.08
C LYS A 257 -11.70 -35.29 10.07
N THR A 258 -10.52 -34.91 10.55
CA THR A 258 -9.73 -35.69 11.49
C THR A 258 -10.49 -35.90 12.80
N LEU A 259 -11.10 -34.86 13.35
CA LEU A 259 -11.91 -34.93 14.56
C LEU A 259 -13.10 -35.90 14.37
N THR A 260 -13.81 -35.77 13.24
CA THR A 260 -14.96 -36.63 12.92
C THR A 260 -14.54 -38.09 12.80
N ILE A 261 -13.39 -38.39 12.14
CA ILE A 261 -12.88 -39.75 12.03
C ILE A 261 -12.56 -40.32 13.41
N VAL A 262 -11.82 -39.62 14.24
CA VAL A 262 -11.45 -40.09 15.58
C VAL A 262 -12.69 -40.33 16.44
N THR A 263 -13.62 -39.36 16.48
CA THR A 263 -14.85 -39.53 17.30
C THR A 263 -15.72 -40.67 16.82
N SER A 264 -15.93 -40.85 15.50
CA SER A 264 -16.72 -41.90 14.95
C SER A 264 -16.12 -43.29 15.24
N VAL A 265 -14.79 -43.42 15.07
CA VAL A 265 -14.09 -44.69 15.35
C VAL A 265 -14.12 -45.07 16.84
N CYS A 266 -14.04 -44.05 17.74
CA CYS A 266 -14.08 -44.30 19.19
C CYS A 266 -15.50 -44.51 19.77
N THR A 267 -16.55 -44.09 19.03
CA THR A 267 -17.94 -44.16 19.53
C THR A 267 -18.37 -45.57 19.95
N PRO A 268 -18.07 -46.68 19.24
CA PRO A 268 -18.43 -48.04 19.69
C PRO A 268 -17.79 -48.42 21.05
N ALA A 269 -16.54 -48.02 21.28
CA ALA A 269 -15.86 -48.29 22.54
C ALA A 269 -16.50 -47.48 23.69
N THR A 270 -16.86 -46.23 23.45
CA THR A 270 -17.52 -45.35 24.42
C THR A 270 -18.90 -45.88 24.78
N ALA A 271 -19.69 -46.27 23.78
CA ALA A 271 -21.03 -46.85 23.97
C ALA A 271 -20.97 -48.16 24.76
N ALA A 272 -20.05 -49.08 24.41
CA ALA A 272 -19.83 -50.30 25.14
C ALA A 272 -19.38 -50.04 26.58
N GLY A 273 -18.42 -49.14 26.80
CA GLY A 273 -17.95 -48.73 28.13
C GLY A 273 -19.07 -48.14 28.99
N ALA A 274 -19.96 -47.36 28.39
CA ALA A 274 -21.12 -46.80 29.09
C ALA A 274 -22.10 -47.91 29.56
N ILE A 275 -22.40 -48.90 28.67
CA ILE A 275 -23.33 -49.98 28.98
C ILE A 275 -22.74 -50.89 30.07
N TRP A 276 -21.46 -51.31 29.91
CA TRP A 276 -20.79 -52.19 30.89
C TRP A 276 -20.34 -51.48 32.17
N GLY A 277 -20.27 -50.16 32.17
CA GLY A 277 -20.00 -49.32 33.34
C GLY A 277 -21.23 -49.03 34.20
N MET A 278 -22.42 -49.43 33.79
CA MET A 278 -23.66 -49.27 34.56
C MET A 278 -23.76 -50.40 35.61
N ASN A 279 -24.21 -50.05 36.82
CA ASN A 279 -24.43 -51.03 37.94
C ASN A 279 -25.71 -51.82 37.74
N PHE A 280 -25.75 -52.70 36.74
CA PHE A 280 -26.83 -53.67 36.58
C PHE A 280 -26.46 -55.01 37.30
N GLU A 281 -27.39 -55.59 38.04
CA GLU A 281 -27.20 -56.87 38.77
C GLU A 281 -26.97 -58.05 37.83
N ASN A 282 -27.46 -58.01 36.58
CA ASN A 282 -27.35 -59.10 35.60
C ASN A 282 -26.89 -58.55 34.22
N LEU A 283 -25.58 -58.30 34.06
CA LEU A 283 -25.02 -57.97 32.75
C LEU A 283 -24.66 -59.28 31.99
N PRO A 284 -25.08 -59.45 30.73
CA PRO A 284 -24.75 -60.65 29.98
C PRO A 284 -23.25 -60.74 29.76
N LEU A 285 -22.68 -61.95 29.92
CA LEU A 285 -21.28 -62.27 29.64
C LEU A 285 -20.22 -61.79 30.67
N ILE A 286 -20.58 -61.10 31.76
CA ILE A 286 -19.62 -60.59 32.77
C ILE A 286 -19.07 -61.74 33.63
N ASP A 287 -19.88 -62.76 33.96
CA ASP A 287 -19.49 -63.81 34.90
C ASP A 287 -18.51 -64.85 34.27
N LYS A 288 -18.23 -64.74 33.00
CA LYS A 288 -17.34 -65.66 32.29
C LYS A 288 -16.13 -64.95 31.71
N THR A 289 -14.91 -65.39 32.00
CA THR A 289 -13.66 -64.79 31.55
C THR A 289 -13.60 -64.68 30.01
N TRP A 290 -14.16 -65.65 29.26
CA TRP A 290 -14.23 -65.62 27.81
C TRP A 290 -15.20 -64.60 27.29
N GLY A 291 -16.22 -64.22 28.05
CA GLY A 291 -17.21 -63.21 27.69
C GLY A 291 -16.60 -61.82 27.57
N VAL A 292 -15.72 -61.44 28.49
CA VAL A 292 -14.98 -60.15 28.43
C VAL A 292 -14.08 -60.09 27.21
N VAL A 293 -13.38 -61.20 26.87
CA VAL A 293 -12.53 -61.24 25.66
C VAL A 293 -13.37 -61.09 24.38
N LEU A 294 -14.55 -61.75 24.36
CA LEU A 294 -15.47 -61.62 23.22
C LEU A 294 -16.00 -60.20 23.01
N VAL A 295 -16.38 -59.53 24.08
CA VAL A 295 -16.85 -58.11 24.04
C VAL A 295 -15.76 -57.18 23.54
N ILE A 296 -14.55 -57.30 24.07
CA ILE A 296 -13.40 -56.49 23.63
C ILE A 296 -13.11 -56.74 22.15
N GLY A 297 -13.14 -58.02 21.72
CA GLY A 297 -12.97 -58.39 20.33
C GLY A 297 -14.04 -57.79 19.39
N LEU A 298 -15.30 -57.73 19.85
CA LEU A 298 -16.43 -57.16 19.10
C LEU A 298 -16.32 -55.64 19.02
N ILE A 299 -15.86 -54.95 20.06
CA ILE A 299 -15.57 -53.51 20.05
C ILE A 299 -14.47 -53.22 19.05
N LEU A 300 -13.34 -53.92 19.10
CA LEU A 300 -12.23 -53.72 18.17
C LEU A 300 -12.62 -54.00 16.73
N ALA A 301 -13.40 -55.04 16.48
CA ALA A 301 -13.94 -55.38 15.15
C ALA A 301 -14.88 -54.27 14.62
N SER A 302 -15.74 -53.70 15.51
CA SER A 302 -16.62 -52.58 15.16
C SER A 302 -15.83 -51.29 14.84
N MET A 303 -14.82 -50.98 15.63
CA MET A 303 -13.92 -49.84 15.38
C MET A 303 -13.16 -50.02 14.06
N ALA A 304 -12.61 -51.21 13.78
CA ALA A 304 -11.92 -51.52 12.55
C ALA A 304 -12.86 -51.43 11.34
N SER A 305 -14.07 -51.99 11.46
CA SER A 305 -15.11 -51.92 10.41
C SER A 305 -15.49 -50.47 10.08
N MET A 306 -15.69 -49.64 11.11
CA MET A 306 -16.00 -48.22 10.93
C MET A 306 -14.86 -47.48 10.22
N TYR A 307 -13.62 -47.72 10.63
CA TYR A 307 -12.45 -47.11 9.99
C TYR A 307 -12.31 -47.55 8.52
N VAL A 308 -12.45 -48.85 8.22
CA VAL A 308 -12.39 -49.38 6.85
C VAL A 308 -13.52 -48.79 6.00
N TRP A 309 -14.74 -48.70 6.52
CA TRP A 309 -15.86 -48.08 5.83
C TRP A 309 -15.59 -46.61 5.47
N MET A 310 -15.04 -45.82 6.42
CA MET A 310 -14.66 -44.45 6.17
C MET A 310 -13.54 -44.33 5.11
N MET A 311 -12.58 -45.27 5.13
CA MET A 311 -11.52 -45.35 4.16
C MET A 311 -12.07 -45.65 2.74
N MET A 312 -13.01 -46.59 2.62
CA MET A 312 -13.69 -46.93 1.36
C MET A 312 -14.51 -45.73 0.82
N LYS A 313 -15.09 -44.90 1.66
CA LYS A 313 -15.77 -43.66 1.27
C LYS A 313 -14.83 -42.52 0.90
N GLY A 314 -13.51 -42.70 0.98
CA GLY A 314 -12.51 -41.69 0.64
C GLY A 314 -12.32 -40.58 1.70
N TRP A 315 -12.93 -40.74 2.88
CA TRP A 315 -12.84 -39.72 3.93
C TRP A 315 -11.45 -39.64 4.56
N THR A 316 -10.67 -40.71 4.50
CA THR A 316 -9.31 -40.80 5.07
C THR A 316 -8.21 -40.56 4.02
N GLY A 317 -8.56 -40.45 2.72
CA GLY A 317 -7.61 -40.50 1.61
C GLY A 317 -6.60 -39.35 1.52
N ASP A 318 -6.90 -38.18 2.10
CA ASP A 318 -6.02 -37.00 2.06
C ASP A 318 -5.08 -36.88 3.28
N LEU A 319 -5.38 -37.60 4.39
CA LEU A 319 -4.55 -37.60 5.59
C LEU A 319 -3.18 -38.26 5.39
N LEU A 320 -3.03 -39.09 4.37
CA LEU A 320 -1.79 -39.82 4.08
C LEU A 320 -1.01 -39.23 2.87
N LYS A 321 -1.55 -38.25 2.15
CA LYS A 321 -0.89 -37.60 1.01
C LYS A 321 -0.30 -36.22 1.36
N LEU A 322 0.52 -36.12 2.39
CA LEU A 322 1.46 -35.03 2.57
C LEU A 322 2.69 -35.25 1.67
N LYS A 323 2.52 -35.23 0.35
CA LYS A 323 3.62 -35.00 -0.58
C LYS A 323 3.50 -33.59 -1.14
N PRO A 324 4.49 -32.72 -0.92
CA PRO A 324 4.53 -31.44 -1.62
C PRO A 324 4.63 -31.75 -3.11
N THR A 325 3.71 -31.22 -3.91
CA THR A 325 3.85 -31.19 -5.36
C THR A 325 5.02 -30.26 -5.66
N GLN A 326 6.23 -30.83 -5.80
CA GLN A 326 7.33 -30.12 -6.42
C GLN A 326 6.91 -29.82 -7.86
N ARG A 327 6.63 -28.55 -8.17
CA ARG A 327 6.72 -28.09 -9.55
C ARG A 327 8.14 -28.39 -10.03
N PRO A 328 8.32 -28.94 -11.25
CA PRO A 328 9.66 -29.07 -11.81
C PRO A 328 10.26 -27.66 -11.83
N ALA A 329 11.43 -27.50 -11.22
CA ALA A 329 12.23 -26.30 -11.39
C ALA A 329 12.37 -26.07 -12.90
N ASP A 330 11.94 -24.90 -13.37
CA ASP A 330 12.25 -24.42 -14.71
C ASP A 330 13.79 -24.43 -14.82
N ASP A 331 14.30 -25.41 -15.55
CA ASP A 331 15.73 -25.53 -15.87
C ASP A 331 16.10 -24.37 -16.82
N PRO A 332 16.83 -23.35 -16.38
CA PRO A 332 17.23 -22.23 -17.24
C PRO A 332 18.21 -22.64 -18.35
N GLY A 333 18.58 -23.93 -18.43
CA GLY A 333 19.58 -24.45 -19.37
C GLY A 333 19.07 -24.81 -20.77
N LYS A 334 17.75 -24.79 -21.08
CA LYS A 334 17.23 -25.23 -22.40
C LYS A 334 16.79 -24.11 -23.37
N ARG A 335 17.07 -22.86 -23.09
CA ARG A 335 16.88 -21.76 -24.07
C ARG A 335 18.19 -21.30 -24.72
N GLY A 336 18.87 -22.20 -25.41
CA GLY A 336 20.07 -21.82 -26.14
C GLY A 336 20.58 -22.92 -27.03
N ASN A 337 19.86 -23.29 -28.12
CA ASN A 337 20.44 -23.84 -29.33
C ASN A 337 19.35 -24.23 -30.35
N SER A 338 18.70 -23.23 -30.96
CA SER A 338 18.04 -23.48 -32.25
C SER A 338 17.92 -22.21 -33.08
N VAL A 339 19.03 -21.52 -33.33
CA VAL A 339 19.17 -20.60 -34.48
C VAL A 339 20.58 -20.70 -34.99
N ARG A 340 20.84 -21.71 -35.86
CA ARG A 340 21.84 -21.68 -36.94
C ARG A 340 21.75 -22.95 -37.74
N LYS A 341 20.95 -22.94 -38.81
CA LYS A 341 21.18 -23.60 -40.10
C LYS A 341 19.92 -23.46 -40.94
N GLY A 342 20.02 -22.64 -41.94
CA GLY A 342 19.03 -22.49 -42.97
C GLY A 342 19.19 -21.12 -43.62
#